data_e40335a2a81ce2ba331998501e93f60b
#
_entry.id   e40335a2a81ce2ba331998501e93f60b
#
_cell.length_a   1.000
_cell.length_b   1.000
_cell.length_c   1.000
_cell.angle_alpha   90.00
_cell.angle_beta   90.00
_cell.angle_gamma   90.00
#
_symmetry.space_group_name_H-M   'P 1'
#
loop_
_entity.id
_entity.type
_entity.pdbx_description
1 polymer ?
#
loop_
_entity_poly.entity_id
_entity_poly.type
_entity_poly.pdbx_seq_one_letter_code
_entity_poly.pdbx_strand_id
1 'polypeptide(L)'
;MPAPLPRPSTSARRLLVGIAALAVAAAAAHPGAQSKTPFAIPTAETPQPAKGSPAVPGSRAQGWLAQGRSEVLARHGMVATSDPLASEAGLEILRQGGNAVDAAVAAAAVLDVTSQNDTGIGGDLFAIVWSARDRKLYAINAAGRAPAGWTPEFFKERLKVTRVPGNGVNAATVPGAVAGYDALLKRLGTMTFKETFERAAKIADEGWGLAERRHEDVRDAAQGLAADADSREIFLQNGQPPALYSVIRNPNLAKALRLIQQQGRDAFYKGDIARAIVAKVQRDGGVMTMDDLAKYEPEWVDTISTTYHGHAIHQLPPPGQGMAALEMLNILEVCAPKLGVNLTALGPADPMKWHLLVEAKKLAYADLLAKNGDPKFASVPVQRLISKDYAATRCDKIDPNRAGPVGVVGGTDGGTIYMAAADRWGNMVSLVHSVFSVYGSRATVGPYGFVLHNRGSAFSLEPGHPNVVAPGKQPFHSIMAGFVMKDGEPLMAFGNMGGSVQPETHAQHIVNLVDHGMNVQMTTDAARFTHNQNSNVLSLEANLFALVGKALEAKGHTVRSVDGGAVGGYQGILFTRDPRLPAPTFDRRSITEDHPVNGVYRAGSDHRKDGQAVGW
;
A
#
# COMPACT_ATOMS: atom_id res chain seq x y z
N MET A 1 -65.88 15.88 -17.23
CA MET A 1 -66.16 15.23 -15.91
C MET A 1 -66.11 13.73 -16.12
N PRO A 2 -65.16 13.01 -15.59
CA PRO A 2 -65.15 11.55 -15.65
C PRO A 2 -65.95 10.97 -14.49
N ALA A 3 -66.65 9.88 -14.76
CA ALA A 3 -67.52 9.17 -13.86
C ALA A 3 -66.75 8.45 -12.72
N PRO A 4 -67.36 8.26 -11.54
CA PRO A 4 -66.69 7.62 -10.42
C PRO A 4 -66.63 6.09 -10.56
N LEU A 5 -65.49 5.50 -10.15
CA LEU A 5 -65.25 4.06 -10.10
C LEU A 5 -66.12 3.38 -9.00
N PRO A 6 -66.58 2.15 -9.21
CA PRO A 6 -67.42 1.45 -8.27
C PRO A 6 -66.63 1.00 -7.01
N ARG A 7 -67.31 1.08 -5.84
CA ARG A 7 -66.78 0.61 -4.56
C ARG A 7 -66.73 -0.94 -4.51
N PRO A 8 -65.66 -1.54 -3.96
CA PRO A 8 -65.56 -2.98 -3.88
C PRO A 8 -66.59 -3.54 -2.86
N SER A 9 -67.11 -4.72 -3.16
CA SER A 9 -68.14 -5.43 -2.37
C SER A 9 -67.58 -5.92 -1.00
N THR A 10 -68.45 -6.04 -0.03
CA THR A 10 -68.13 -6.45 1.36
C THR A 10 -67.48 -7.84 1.50
N SER A 11 -67.55 -8.70 0.48
CA SER A 11 -66.90 -10.01 0.43
C SER A 11 -65.37 -9.93 0.25
N ALA A 12 -64.84 -8.90 -0.49
CA ALA A 12 -63.41 -8.72 -0.67
C ALA A 12 -62.69 -8.25 0.63
N ARG A 13 -63.39 -7.49 1.48
CA ARG A 13 -62.83 -7.05 2.77
C ARG A 13 -62.65 -8.19 3.78
N ARG A 14 -63.50 -9.24 3.75
CA ARG A 14 -63.37 -10.41 4.66
C ARG A 14 -62.20 -11.33 4.24
N LEU A 15 -61.94 -11.43 2.96
CA LEU A 15 -60.80 -12.23 2.44
C LEU A 15 -59.45 -11.60 2.77
N LEU A 16 -59.33 -10.28 2.67
CA LEU A 16 -58.09 -9.53 2.97
C LEU A 16 -57.75 -9.57 4.48
N VAL A 17 -58.77 -9.53 5.35
CA VAL A 17 -58.56 -9.64 6.81
C VAL A 17 -58.14 -11.07 7.19
N GLY A 18 -58.66 -12.09 6.51
CA GLY A 18 -58.27 -13.49 6.75
C GLY A 18 -56.84 -13.80 6.38
N ILE A 19 -56.35 -13.24 5.25
CA ILE A 19 -54.96 -13.43 4.80
C ILE A 19 -53.98 -12.68 5.72
N ALA A 20 -54.33 -11.50 6.20
CA ALA A 20 -53.50 -10.76 7.14
C ALA A 20 -53.41 -11.46 8.52
N ALA A 21 -54.51 -12.07 8.99
CA ALA A 21 -54.51 -12.83 10.26
C ALA A 21 -53.69 -14.14 10.16
N LEU A 22 -53.73 -14.83 9.02
CA LEU A 22 -52.90 -16.02 8.80
C LEU A 22 -51.38 -15.67 8.68
N ALA A 23 -51.03 -14.54 8.07
CA ALA A 23 -49.65 -14.10 8.00
C ALA A 23 -49.07 -13.72 9.37
N VAL A 24 -49.88 -13.12 10.26
CA VAL A 24 -49.46 -12.79 11.62
C VAL A 24 -49.35 -14.04 12.50
N ALA A 25 -50.25 -15.05 12.32
CA ALA A 25 -50.15 -16.30 13.07
C ALA A 25 -48.97 -17.19 12.62
N ALA A 26 -48.60 -17.16 11.35
CA ALA A 26 -47.40 -17.85 10.85
C ALA A 26 -46.09 -17.21 11.34
N ALA A 27 -46.05 -15.89 11.54
CA ALA A 27 -44.89 -15.19 12.10
C ALA A 27 -44.69 -15.44 13.62
N ALA A 28 -45.75 -15.82 14.35
CA ALA A 28 -45.68 -16.09 15.78
C ALA A 28 -45.26 -17.53 16.15
N ALA A 29 -45.15 -18.44 15.18
CA ALA A 29 -44.91 -19.86 15.42
C ALA A 29 -43.45 -20.33 15.15
N HIS A 30 -42.48 -19.40 14.96
CA HIS A 30 -41.06 -19.75 14.88
C HIS A 30 -40.35 -19.30 16.16
N PRO A 31 -40.06 -20.19 17.11
CA PRO A 31 -39.20 -19.84 18.23
C PRO A 31 -37.75 -19.71 17.72
N GLY A 32 -37.20 -18.52 17.79
CA GLY A 32 -35.76 -18.35 17.90
C GLY A 32 -34.92 -18.14 16.64
N ALA A 33 -35.42 -17.48 15.59
CA ALA A 33 -34.54 -16.79 14.71
C ALA A 33 -34.21 -15.40 15.31
N GLN A 34 -33.36 -15.38 16.34
CA GLN A 34 -32.60 -14.17 16.60
C GLN A 34 -31.82 -13.86 15.34
N SER A 35 -32.13 -12.76 14.70
CA SER A 35 -31.32 -12.15 13.67
C SER A 35 -29.94 -11.96 14.28
N LYS A 36 -29.04 -12.93 14.09
CA LYS A 36 -27.62 -12.71 14.32
C LYS A 36 -27.25 -11.62 13.34
N THR A 37 -27.03 -10.40 13.82
CA THR A 37 -26.47 -9.34 13.04
C THR A 37 -25.22 -9.91 12.35
N PRO A 38 -25.05 -9.75 11.03
CA PRO A 38 -23.90 -10.30 10.29
C PRO A 38 -22.53 -9.82 10.80
N PHE A 39 -22.51 -8.88 11.72
CA PHE A 39 -21.34 -8.24 12.32
C PHE A 39 -21.26 -8.40 13.85
N ALA A 40 -21.86 -9.45 14.42
CA ALA A 40 -21.64 -9.74 15.83
C ALA A 40 -20.14 -10.07 16.01
N ILE A 41 -19.41 -9.09 16.52
CA ILE A 41 -18.03 -9.27 16.99
C ILE A 41 -18.06 -10.38 18.05
N PRO A 42 -17.14 -11.36 17.98
CA PRO A 42 -17.01 -12.33 19.05
C PRO A 42 -16.82 -11.57 20.36
N THR A 43 -17.71 -11.83 21.32
CA THR A 43 -17.52 -11.37 22.70
C THR A 43 -16.21 -11.93 23.24
N ALA A 44 -15.68 -11.37 24.32
CA ALA A 44 -14.37 -11.67 24.90
C ALA A 44 -14.06 -13.17 25.18
N GLU A 45 -15.02 -14.04 25.05
CA GLU A 45 -14.78 -15.47 24.93
C GLU A 45 -14.25 -15.71 23.52
N THR A 46 -12.94 -15.86 23.40
CA THR A 46 -12.26 -16.23 22.15
C THR A 46 -13.00 -17.44 21.57
N PRO A 47 -13.66 -17.34 20.40
CA PRO A 47 -14.26 -18.51 19.80
C PRO A 47 -13.17 -19.54 19.64
N GLN A 48 -13.30 -20.69 20.29
CA GLN A 48 -12.43 -21.82 19.98
C GLN A 48 -12.51 -22.03 18.47
N PRO A 49 -11.37 -22.24 17.78
CA PRO A 49 -11.40 -22.52 16.37
C PRO A 49 -12.45 -23.61 16.13
N ALA A 50 -13.44 -23.32 15.32
CA ALA A 50 -14.40 -24.34 14.94
C ALA A 50 -13.58 -25.56 14.52
N LYS A 51 -13.99 -26.78 14.87
CA LYS A 51 -13.40 -28.02 14.37
C LYS A 51 -13.69 -28.11 12.86
N GLY A 52 -13.22 -27.08 12.14
CA GLY A 52 -13.28 -26.95 10.71
C GLY A 52 -12.21 -27.82 10.07
N SER A 53 -12.11 -27.78 8.77
CA SER A 53 -11.11 -28.56 8.05
C SER A 53 -9.71 -28.28 8.60
N PRO A 54 -9.04 -29.25 9.25
CA PRO A 54 -7.67 -29.06 9.74
C PRO A 54 -6.67 -28.87 8.58
N ALA A 55 -7.12 -29.07 7.35
CA ALA A 55 -6.29 -28.94 6.15
C ALA A 55 -5.93 -27.50 5.81
N VAL A 56 -6.63 -26.50 6.35
CA VAL A 56 -6.40 -25.08 6.02
C VAL A 56 -6.37 -24.24 7.31
N PRO A 57 -5.25 -24.24 8.05
CA PRO A 57 -5.06 -23.33 9.19
C PRO A 57 -5.28 -21.87 8.76
N GLY A 58 -5.87 -21.07 9.63
CA GLY A 58 -6.14 -19.66 9.35
C GLY A 58 -7.23 -19.40 8.32
N SER A 59 -8.03 -20.41 7.96
CA SER A 59 -9.17 -20.23 7.07
C SER A 59 -10.35 -19.55 7.76
N ARG A 60 -11.25 -18.98 6.95
CA ARG A 60 -12.54 -18.42 7.42
C ARG A 60 -13.37 -19.41 8.25
N ALA A 61 -13.18 -20.71 8.08
CA ALA A 61 -13.85 -21.75 8.83
C ALA A 61 -13.39 -21.83 10.30
N GLN A 62 -12.26 -21.24 10.66
CA GLN A 62 -11.78 -21.19 12.05
C GLN A 62 -12.55 -20.20 12.94
N GLY A 63 -13.29 -19.26 12.36
CA GLY A 63 -14.15 -18.34 13.09
C GLY A 63 -13.43 -17.28 13.94
N TRP A 64 -12.12 -17.14 13.82
CA TRP A 64 -11.35 -16.17 14.61
C TRP A 64 -11.65 -14.72 14.23
N LEU A 65 -11.79 -14.48 12.93
CA LEU A 65 -12.05 -13.16 12.37
C LEU A 65 -13.06 -13.28 11.23
N ALA A 66 -13.86 -12.23 11.05
CA ALA A 66 -14.67 -12.10 9.85
C ALA A 66 -13.74 -11.91 8.64
N GLN A 67 -13.84 -12.82 7.67
CA GLN A 67 -13.18 -12.69 6.37
C GLN A 67 -14.20 -12.15 5.38
N GLY A 68 -13.92 -10.97 4.79
CA GLY A 68 -14.84 -10.26 3.92
C GLY A 68 -15.15 -11.00 2.62
N ARG A 69 -14.14 -11.73 2.06
CA ARG A 69 -14.28 -12.55 0.85
C ARG A 69 -13.27 -13.69 0.81
N SER A 70 -13.41 -14.60 -0.16
CA SER A 70 -12.43 -15.67 -0.38
C SER A 70 -11.14 -15.11 -0.98
N GLU A 71 -10.03 -15.85 -0.79
CA GLU A 71 -8.86 -15.66 -1.63
C GLU A 71 -9.21 -15.86 -3.11
N VAL A 72 -8.56 -15.11 -3.98
CA VAL A 72 -8.60 -15.37 -5.42
C VAL A 72 -7.50 -16.40 -5.75
N LEU A 73 -7.86 -17.43 -6.49
CA LEU A 73 -6.98 -18.52 -6.87
C LEU A 73 -6.78 -18.53 -8.39
N ALA A 74 -5.53 -18.66 -8.86
CA ALA A 74 -5.23 -18.70 -10.28
C ALA A 74 -3.92 -19.45 -10.56
N ARG A 75 -3.74 -19.95 -11.79
CA ARG A 75 -2.57 -20.73 -12.19
C ARG A 75 -1.74 -20.12 -13.31
N HIS A 76 -2.31 -19.21 -14.11
CA HIS A 76 -1.64 -18.61 -15.26
C HIS A 76 -1.12 -17.20 -14.97
N GLY A 77 -1.76 -16.50 -14.02
CA GLY A 77 -1.36 -15.18 -13.63
C GLY A 77 -2.29 -14.57 -12.60
N MET A 78 -1.78 -13.58 -11.86
CA MET A 78 -2.49 -12.91 -10.77
C MET A 78 -2.06 -11.46 -10.70
N VAL A 79 -3.04 -10.56 -10.48
CA VAL A 79 -2.79 -9.14 -10.19
C VAL A 79 -3.66 -8.73 -9.01
N ALA A 80 -3.08 -8.01 -8.05
CA ALA A 80 -3.80 -7.46 -6.90
C ALA A 80 -3.43 -5.99 -6.73
N THR A 81 -4.42 -5.10 -6.77
CA THR A 81 -4.25 -3.64 -6.66
C THR A 81 -5.33 -3.00 -5.81
N SER A 82 -5.20 -1.71 -5.54
CA SER A 82 -6.19 -0.90 -4.82
C SER A 82 -7.30 -0.33 -5.71
N ASP A 83 -7.40 -0.77 -6.98
CA ASP A 83 -8.42 -0.32 -7.93
C ASP A 83 -8.75 -1.45 -8.92
N PRO A 84 -10.04 -1.83 -9.13
CA PRO A 84 -10.42 -2.90 -10.04
C PRO A 84 -9.98 -2.67 -11.49
N LEU A 85 -10.05 -1.43 -11.99
CA LEU A 85 -9.64 -1.09 -13.36
C LEU A 85 -8.14 -1.33 -13.58
N ALA A 86 -7.33 -1.07 -12.55
CA ALA A 86 -5.89 -1.33 -12.58
C ALA A 86 -5.59 -2.84 -12.54
N SER A 87 -6.31 -3.60 -11.70
CA SER A 87 -6.16 -5.06 -11.66
C SER A 87 -6.53 -5.70 -12.99
N GLU A 88 -7.62 -5.22 -13.61
CA GLU A 88 -8.05 -5.67 -14.93
C GLU A 88 -7.02 -5.35 -16.02
N ALA A 89 -6.46 -4.14 -16.03
CA ALA A 89 -5.43 -3.74 -17.00
C ALA A 89 -4.18 -4.64 -16.90
N GLY A 90 -3.72 -4.94 -15.69
CA GLY A 90 -2.61 -5.87 -15.49
C GLY A 90 -2.95 -7.29 -15.96
N LEU A 91 -4.16 -7.77 -15.70
CA LEU A 91 -4.62 -9.08 -16.16
C LEU A 91 -4.72 -9.16 -17.70
N GLU A 92 -5.18 -8.07 -18.33
CA GLU A 92 -5.21 -7.97 -19.79
C GLU A 92 -3.82 -8.12 -20.41
N ILE A 93 -2.82 -7.43 -19.85
CA ILE A 93 -1.41 -7.56 -20.26
C ILE A 93 -0.89 -8.99 -20.11
N LEU A 94 -1.18 -9.67 -19.00
CA LEU A 94 -0.80 -11.08 -18.80
C LEU A 94 -1.44 -11.99 -19.86
N ARG A 95 -2.70 -11.79 -20.21
CA ARG A 95 -3.42 -12.52 -21.26
C ARG A 95 -2.88 -12.27 -22.66
N GLN A 96 -2.37 -11.06 -22.91
CA GLN A 96 -1.71 -10.68 -24.17
C GLN A 96 -0.29 -11.23 -24.29
N GLY A 97 0.22 -11.96 -23.29
CA GLY A 97 1.55 -12.57 -23.29
C GLY A 97 2.64 -11.73 -22.65
N GLY A 98 2.29 -10.62 -22.00
CA GLY A 98 3.20 -9.86 -21.13
C GLY A 98 3.53 -10.63 -19.85
N ASN A 99 4.66 -10.32 -19.24
CA ASN A 99 5.06 -10.91 -17.97
C ASN A 99 4.56 -10.12 -16.75
N ALA A 100 4.90 -10.58 -15.55
CA ALA A 100 4.49 -9.94 -14.30
C ALA A 100 4.96 -8.48 -14.18
N VAL A 101 6.11 -8.11 -14.76
CA VAL A 101 6.63 -6.75 -14.77
C VAL A 101 5.80 -5.85 -15.69
N ASP A 102 5.49 -6.33 -16.89
CA ASP A 102 4.64 -5.62 -17.85
C ASP A 102 3.24 -5.37 -17.25
N ALA A 103 2.67 -6.38 -16.60
CA ALA A 103 1.38 -6.29 -15.91
C ALA A 103 1.40 -5.30 -14.74
N ALA A 104 2.46 -5.31 -13.94
CA ALA A 104 2.60 -4.37 -12.82
C ALA A 104 2.73 -2.93 -13.32
N VAL A 105 3.49 -2.69 -14.40
CA VAL A 105 3.62 -1.34 -15.00
C VAL A 105 2.30 -0.87 -15.59
N ALA A 106 1.55 -1.73 -16.27
CA ALA A 106 0.25 -1.37 -16.84
C ALA A 106 -0.79 -1.05 -15.75
N ALA A 107 -0.83 -1.87 -14.69
CA ALA A 107 -1.68 -1.61 -13.54
C ALA A 107 -1.29 -0.30 -12.83
N ALA A 108 0.01 -0.04 -12.65
CA ALA A 108 0.50 1.21 -12.08
C ALA A 108 0.11 2.42 -12.93
N ALA A 109 0.24 2.34 -14.25
CA ALA A 109 -0.16 3.42 -15.16
C ALA A 109 -1.68 3.73 -15.07
N VAL A 110 -2.54 2.72 -14.88
CA VAL A 110 -3.97 2.95 -14.63
C VAL A 110 -4.19 3.61 -13.28
N LEU A 111 -3.48 3.20 -12.23
CA LEU A 111 -3.54 3.86 -10.92
C LEU A 111 -3.05 5.31 -10.97
N ASP A 112 -2.08 5.64 -11.83
CA ASP A 112 -1.65 7.04 -12.07
C ASP A 112 -2.77 7.92 -12.63
N VAL A 113 -3.80 7.31 -13.22
CA VAL A 113 -5.00 7.99 -13.70
C VAL A 113 -6.10 7.99 -12.63
N THR A 114 -6.47 6.81 -12.12
CA THR A 114 -7.65 6.64 -11.26
C THR A 114 -7.39 6.97 -9.79
N SER A 115 -6.12 7.08 -9.37
CA SER A 115 -5.69 7.25 -7.98
C SER A 115 -4.70 8.40 -7.79
N GLN A 116 -4.89 9.53 -8.49
CA GLN A 116 -3.96 10.67 -8.42
C GLN A 116 -3.85 11.32 -7.03
N ASN A 117 -4.78 11.01 -6.14
CA ASN A 117 -4.68 11.33 -4.71
C ASN A 117 -3.52 10.61 -4.02
N ASP A 118 -3.17 9.39 -4.45
CA ASP A 118 -2.17 8.53 -3.81
C ASP A 118 -0.90 8.36 -4.65
N THR A 119 -1.00 8.44 -5.99
CA THR A 119 0.08 8.15 -6.94
C THR A 119 0.01 9.03 -8.20
N GLY A 120 0.93 8.86 -9.14
CA GLY A 120 0.95 9.61 -10.41
C GLY A 120 2.35 9.62 -11.04
N ILE A 121 2.43 9.89 -12.35
CA ILE A 121 3.71 9.99 -13.08
C ILE A 121 4.66 11.07 -12.50
N GLY A 122 4.15 11.99 -11.69
CA GLY A 122 4.94 12.96 -10.91
C GLY A 122 5.41 12.46 -9.55
N GLY A 123 5.28 11.16 -9.28
CA GLY A 123 5.67 10.46 -8.05
C GLY A 123 6.98 9.69 -8.13
N ASP A 124 7.14 8.76 -7.19
CA ASP A 124 8.29 7.87 -7.06
C ASP A 124 7.84 6.40 -7.05
N LEU A 125 8.71 5.49 -7.54
CA LEU A 125 8.43 4.08 -7.69
C LEU A 125 9.51 3.22 -7.05
N PHE A 126 9.07 2.10 -6.44
CA PHE A 126 9.97 1.09 -5.88
C PHE A 126 9.41 -0.30 -6.15
N ALA A 127 10.27 -1.25 -6.43
CA ALA A 127 9.83 -2.63 -6.63
C ALA A 127 10.86 -3.64 -6.15
N ILE A 128 10.36 -4.82 -5.74
CA ILE A 128 11.12 -6.06 -5.60
C ILE A 128 10.53 -7.04 -6.60
N VAL A 129 11.37 -7.62 -7.44
CA VAL A 129 10.98 -8.53 -8.53
C VAL A 129 11.72 -9.83 -8.37
N TRP A 130 11.01 -10.94 -8.22
CA TRP A 130 11.56 -12.27 -8.42
C TRP A 130 11.55 -12.60 -9.91
N SER A 131 12.74 -12.81 -10.48
CA SER A 131 12.90 -13.36 -11.82
C SER A 131 13.05 -14.87 -11.72
N ALA A 132 12.05 -15.58 -12.16
CA ALA A 132 12.07 -17.03 -12.15
C ALA A 132 13.13 -17.59 -13.11
N ARG A 133 13.39 -16.89 -14.25
CA ARG A 133 14.46 -17.24 -15.19
C ARG A 133 15.84 -17.17 -14.54
N ASP A 134 16.12 -16.08 -13.84
CA ASP A 134 17.43 -15.82 -13.25
C ASP A 134 17.55 -16.41 -11.84
N ARG A 135 16.44 -16.90 -11.27
CA ARG A 135 16.30 -17.37 -9.88
C ARG A 135 16.87 -16.35 -8.88
N LYS A 136 16.52 -15.08 -9.08
CA LYS A 136 17.10 -13.97 -8.33
C LYS A 136 16.04 -12.90 -8.05
N LEU A 137 16.17 -12.26 -6.87
CA LEU A 137 15.47 -11.02 -6.54
C LEU A 137 16.24 -9.83 -7.15
N TYR A 138 15.52 -8.99 -7.84
CA TYR A 138 15.94 -7.66 -8.27
C TYR A 138 15.17 -6.63 -7.48
N ALA A 139 15.82 -5.53 -7.09
CA ALA A 139 15.14 -4.43 -6.44
C ALA A 139 15.54 -3.10 -7.07
N ILE A 140 14.56 -2.19 -7.20
CA ILE A 140 14.76 -0.87 -7.78
C ILE A 140 14.28 0.20 -6.81
N ASN A 141 15.11 1.23 -6.63
CA ASN A 141 14.82 2.47 -5.95
C ASN A 141 14.76 3.60 -6.99
N ALA A 142 13.56 4.05 -7.31
CA ALA A 142 13.34 5.21 -8.15
C ALA A 142 12.78 6.39 -7.32
N ALA A 143 13.40 6.65 -6.14
CA ALA A 143 13.17 7.87 -5.39
C ALA A 143 13.83 9.06 -6.07
N GLY A 144 13.12 10.15 -6.14
CA GLY A 144 13.65 11.40 -6.65
C GLY A 144 14.77 11.99 -5.80
N ARG A 145 15.67 12.70 -6.46
CA ARG A 145 16.77 13.41 -5.79
C ARG A 145 16.47 14.89 -5.63
N ALA A 146 16.98 15.48 -4.56
CA ALA A 146 16.93 16.92 -4.35
C ALA A 146 17.55 17.68 -5.53
N PRO A 147 16.89 18.72 -6.07
CA PRO A 147 17.48 19.60 -7.07
C PRO A 147 18.83 20.16 -6.63
N ALA A 148 19.70 20.46 -7.59
CA ALA A 148 21.04 21.01 -7.33
C ALA A 148 21.02 22.31 -6.50
N GLY A 149 19.93 23.08 -6.60
CA GLY A 149 19.73 24.31 -5.83
C GLY A 149 19.22 24.12 -4.39
N TRP A 150 18.99 22.90 -3.92
CA TRP A 150 18.46 22.65 -2.58
C TRP A 150 19.57 22.48 -1.54
N THR A 151 19.74 23.50 -0.69
CA THR A 151 20.63 23.49 0.48
C THR A 151 19.84 23.92 1.73
N PRO A 152 20.35 23.69 2.95
CA PRO A 152 19.72 24.22 4.16
C PRO A 152 19.53 25.73 4.11
N GLU A 153 20.49 26.49 3.52
CA GLU A 153 20.46 27.93 3.37
C GLU A 153 19.35 28.37 2.40
N PHE A 154 19.11 27.64 1.31
CA PHE A 154 18.00 27.88 0.39
C PHE A 154 16.67 27.91 1.16
N PHE A 155 16.44 26.95 2.04
CA PHE A 155 15.21 26.89 2.83
C PHE A 155 15.18 27.93 3.95
N LYS A 156 16.25 28.06 4.73
CA LYS A 156 16.30 28.91 5.90
C LYS A 156 16.40 30.40 5.55
N GLU A 157 17.25 30.74 4.60
CA GLU A 157 17.56 32.15 4.30
C GLU A 157 16.72 32.71 3.17
N ARG A 158 16.52 31.96 2.07
CA ARG A 158 15.73 32.43 0.93
C ARG A 158 14.23 32.22 1.15
N LEU A 159 13.79 31.02 1.55
CA LEU A 159 12.37 30.73 1.78
C LEU A 159 11.88 31.12 3.19
N LYS A 160 12.77 31.42 4.13
CA LYS A 160 12.47 31.82 5.52
C LYS A 160 11.64 30.77 6.29
N VAL A 161 11.92 29.48 6.07
CA VAL A 161 11.21 28.37 6.71
C VAL A 161 12.13 27.58 7.65
N THR A 162 11.53 26.97 8.69
CA THR A 162 12.24 26.12 9.67
C THR A 162 12.22 24.65 9.32
N ARG A 163 11.42 24.25 8.32
CA ARG A 163 11.33 22.90 7.77
C ARG A 163 11.03 22.98 6.28
N VAL A 164 11.35 21.92 5.55
CA VAL A 164 10.98 21.80 4.13
C VAL A 164 9.45 21.82 4.03
N PRO A 165 8.85 22.63 3.12
CA PRO A 165 7.40 22.73 2.98
C PRO A 165 6.75 21.40 2.64
N GLY A 166 5.52 21.16 3.13
CA GLY A 166 4.72 19.99 2.76
C GLY A 166 3.91 20.18 1.47
N ASN A 167 3.74 21.41 1.00
CA ASN A 167 2.96 21.77 -0.18
C ASN A 167 3.76 22.71 -1.08
N GLY A 168 3.32 22.83 -2.34
CA GLY A 168 3.96 23.65 -3.35
C GLY A 168 5.21 23.02 -3.94
N VAL A 169 5.77 23.67 -4.96
CA VAL A 169 6.85 23.13 -5.79
C VAL A 169 8.15 22.87 -5.02
N ASN A 170 8.38 23.59 -3.91
CA ASN A 170 9.55 23.40 -3.04
C ASN A 170 9.40 22.20 -2.07
N ALA A 171 8.38 21.38 -2.23
CA ALA A 171 8.22 20.09 -1.57
C ALA A 171 8.63 18.92 -2.49
N ALA A 172 8.73 19.15 -3.80
CA ALA A 172 8.97 18.11 -4.81
C ALA A 172 10.45 17.96 -5.15
N THR A 173 11.00 16.77 -4.97
CA THR A 173 12.28 16.37 -5.61
C THR A 173 12.03 15.99 -7.07
N VAL A 174 13.03 15.61 -7.82
CA VAL A 174 12.88 15.14 -9.21
C VAL A 174 11.95 13.91 -9.21
N PRO A 175 10.83 13.89 -9.97
CA PRO A 175 9.95 12.72 -10.00
C PRO A 175 10.65 11.49 -10.58
N GLY A 176 10.58 10.34 -9.89
CA GLY A 176 11.31 9.13 -10.28
C GLY A 176 10.49 8.07 -11.01
N ALA A 177 9.16 8.13 -10.96
CA ALA A 177 8.27 7.07 -11.39
C ALA A 177 8.48 6.61 -12.84
N VAL A 178 8.48 7.53 -13.79
CA VAL A 178 8.60 7.20 -15.24
C VAL A 178 9.94 6.54 -15.55
N ALA A 179 11.03 6.98 -14.90
CA ALA A 179 12.33 6.32 -15.05
C ALA A 179 12.35 4.93 -14.41
N GLY A 180 11.62 4.75 -13.30
CA GLY A 180 11.42 3.45 -12.67
C GLY A 180 10.69 2.47 -13.59
N TYR A 181 9.61 2.89 -14.24
CA TYR A 181 8.89 2.10 -15.24
C TYR A 181 9.80 1.71 -16.40
N ASP A 182 10.52 2.68 -16.97
CA ASP A 182 11.45 2.45 -18.08
C ASP A 182 12.53 1.41 -17.72
N ALA A 183 13.12 1.54 -16.53
CA ALA A 183 14.15 0.63 -16.06
C ALA A 183 13.60 -0.79 -15.82
N LEU A 184 12.40 -0.91 -15.27
CA LEU A 184 11.72 -2.21 -15.06
C LEU A 184 11.42 -2.88 -16.41
N LEU A 185 10.78 -2.17 -17.35
CA LEU A 185 10.44 -2.70 -18.67
C LEU A 185 11.70 -3.11 -19.45
N LYS A 186 12.74 -2.27 -19.50
CA LYS A 186 13.98 -2.56 -20.24
C LYS A 186 14.75 -3.76 -19.71
N ARG A 187 14.79 -3.96 -18.39
CA ARG A 187 15.60 -5.02 -17.78
C ARG A 187 14.86 -6.32 -17.63
N LEU A 188 13.60 -6.29 -17.24
CA LEU A 188 12.83 -7.44 -16.80
C LEU A 188 11.49 -7.61 -17.55
N GLY A 189 11.02 -6.60 -18.26
CA GLY A 189 9.81 -6.64 -19.06
C GLY A 189 9.99 -7.32 -20.42
N THR A 190 8.89 -7.50 -21.12
CA THR A 190 8.82 -8.01 -22.49
C THR A 190 8.07 -7.06 -23.42
N MET A 191 7.37 -6.08 -22.88
CA MET A 191 6.60 -5.05 -23.55
C MET A 191 7.21 -3.65 -23.36
N THR A 192 6.69 -2.67 -24.08
CA THR A 192 7.13 -1.28 -24.03
C THR A 192 6.05 -0.38 -23.41
N PHE A 193 6.33 0.91 -23.26
CA PHE A 193 5.32 1.89 -22.86
C PHE A 193 4.11 1.94 -23.81
N LYS A 194 4.30 1.55 -25.08
CA LYS A 194 3.22 1.57 -26.07
C LYS A 194 2.08 0.63 -25.64
N GLU A 195 2.43 -0.58 -25.23
CA GLU A 195 1.46 -1.58 -24.80
C GLU A 195 0.98 -1.31 -23.37
N THR A 196 1.91 -1.07 -22.45
CA THR A 196 1.59 -1.01 -21.01
C THR A 196 0.82 0.27 -20.62
N PHE A 197 0.96 1.38 -21.36
CA PHE A 197 0.27 2.64 -21.05
C PHE A 197 -1.05 2.84 -21.82
N GLU A 198 -1.37 1.95 -22.76
CA GLU A 198 -2.54 2.14 -23.65
C GLU A 198 -3.87 2.22 -22.87
N ARG A 199 -4.09 1.29 -21.95
CA ARG A 199 -5.32 1.27 -21.15
C ARG A 199 -5.44 2.51 -20.27
N ALA A 200 -4.34 2.95 -19.66
CA ALA A 200 -4.30 4.14 -18.83
C ALA A 200 -4.61 5.41 -19.62
N ALA A 201 -3.98 5.59 -20.79
CA ALA A 201 -4.25 6.74 -21.66
C ALA A 201 -5.70 6.79 -22.12
N LYS A 202 -6.29 5.63 -22.44
CA LYS A 202 -7.70 5.52 -22.83
C LYS A 202 -8.64 5.88 -21.67
N ILE A 203 -8.42 5.35 -20.46
CA ILE A 203 -9.23 5.68 -19.29
C ILE A 203 -9.15 7.17 -18.97
N ALA A 204 -7.98 7.80 -19.09
CA ALA A 204 -7.82 9.23 -18.86
C ALA A 204 -8.65 10.09 -19.83
N ASP A 205 -8.78 9.68 -21.10
CA ASP A 205 -9.60 10.36 -22.11
C ASP A 205 -11.10 10.08 -21.96
N GLU A 206 -11.48 8.81 -21.85
CA GLU A 206 -12.88 8.38 -21.83
C GLU A 206 -13.55 8.66 -20.47
N GLY A 207 -12.76 8.57 -19.39
CA GLY A 207 -13.18 8.80 -18.02
C GLY A 207 -13.42 7.52 -17.22
N TRP A 208 -13.47 7.70 -15.89
CA TRP A 208 -13.75 6.65 -14.91
C TRP A 208 -14.71 7.16 -13.84
N GLY A 209 -15.37 6.24 -13.13
CA GLY A 209 -16.27 6.58 -12.02
C GLY A 209 -15.50 6.98 -10.76
N LEU A 210 -15.92 8.07 -10.10
CA LEU A 210 -15.36 8.50 -8.82
C LEU A 210 -15.93 7.64 -7.69
N ALA A 211 -15.11 6.75 -7.13
CA ALA A 211 -15.47 5.88 -6.02
C ALA A 211 -15.51 6.63 -4.68
N GLU A 212 -16.16 6.02 -3.67
CA GLU A 212 -16.39 6.63 -2.36
C GLU A 212 -15.11 7.10 -1.69
N ARG A 213 -14.11 6.24 -1.61
CA ARG A 213 -12.84 6.57 -0.95
C ARG A 213 -12.13 7.75 -1.63
N ARG A 214 -12.10 7.77 -2.96
CA ARG A 214 -11.47 8.86 -3.71
C ARG A 214 -12.26 10.16 -3.63
N HIS A 215 -13.58 10.07 -3.52
CA HIS A 215 -14.43 11.23 -3.28
C HIS A 215 -14.12 11.87 -1.91
N GLU A 216 -13.92 11.06 -0.86
CA GLU A 216 -13.51 11.55 0.46
C GLU A 216 -12.16 12.27 0.38
N ASP A 217 -11.17 11.66 -0.27
CA ASP A 217 -9.82 12.21 -0.41
C ASP A 217 -9.81 13.55 -1.16
N VAL A 218 -10.56 13.70 -2.26
CA VAL A 218 -10.65 14.98 -2.99
C VAL A 218 -11.40 16.04 -2.19
N ARG A 219 -12.47 15.65 -1.48
CA ARG A 219 -13.22 16.54 -0.59
C ARG A 219 -12.32 17.12 0.51
N ASP A 220 -11.57 16.26 1.17
CA ASP A 220 -10.70 16.65 2.29
C ASP A 220 -9.48 17.46 1.81
N ALA A 221 -9.02 17.23 0.58
CA ALA A 221 -7.93 17.98 -0.04
C ALA A 221 -8.39 19.27 -0.76
N ALA A 222 -9.69 19.52 -0.93
CA ALA A 222 -10.24 20.57 -1.81
C ALA A 222 -9.69 21.97 -1.55
N GLN A 223 -9.59 22.39 -0.29
CA GLN A 223 -9.04 23.70 0.07
C GLN A 223 -7.58 23.85 -0.40
N GLY A 224 -6.77 22.80 -0.22
CA GLY A 224 -5.37 22.81 -0.64
C GLY A 224 -5.21 22.77 -2.16
N LEU A 225 -6.07 22.01 -2.86
CA LEU A 225 -6.10 21.96 -4.32
C LEU A 225 -6.55 23.30 -4.92
N ALA A 226 -7.49 23.99 -4.30
CA ALA A 226 -7.97 25.30 -4.75
C ALA A 226 -6.90 26.39 -4.67
N ALA A 227 -5.87 26.23 -3.84
CA ALA A 227 -4.78 27.19 -3.69
C ALA A 227 -3.83 27.24 -4.91
N ASP A 228 -3.71 26.14 -5.67
CA ASP A 228 -2.95 26.08 -6.91
C ASP A 228 -3.91 26.14 -8.12
N ALA A 229 -3.67 27.05 -9.06
CA ALA A 229 -4.56 27.28 -10.18
C ALA A 229 -4.72 26.05 -11.07
N ASP A 230 -3.59 25.37 -11.37
CA ASP A 230 -3.59 24.17 -12.22
C ASP A 230 -4.30 23.00 -11.50
N SER A 231 -4.05 22.82 -10.19
CA SER A 231 -4.73 21.79 -9.38
C SER A 231 -6.23 22.02 -9.26
N ARG A 232 -6.64 23.27 -9.09
CA ARG A 232 -8.06 23.65 -9.06
C ARG A 232 -8.76 23.32 -10.36
N GLU A 233 -8.12 23.58 -11.50
CA GLU A 233 -8.67 23.30 -12.83
C GLU A 233 -8.80 21.78 -13.08
N ILE A 234 -7.79 21.00 -12.71
CA ILE A 234 -7.74 19.56 -13.01
C ILE A 234 -8.62 18.73 -12.06
N PHE A 235 -8.61 19.03 -10.75
CA PHE A 235 -9.22 18.17 -9.73
C PHE A 235 -10.55 18.67 -9.18
N LEU A 236 -10.91 19.92 -9.39
CA LEU A 236 -12.16 20.48 -8.89
C LEU A 236 -13.09 20.90 -10.04
N GLN A 237 -14.38 20.71 -9.84
CA GLN A 237 -15.43 21.15 -10.75
C GLN A 237 -16.03 22.47 -10.23
N ASN A 238 -15.84 23.56 -10.95
CA ASN A 238 -16.24 24.91 -10.49
C ASN A 238 -15.73 25.25 -9.08
N GLY A 239 -14.51 24.80 -8.77
CA GLY A 239 -13.86 25.02 -7.46
C GLY A 239 -14.36 24.14 -6.31
N GLN A 240 -15.23 23.16 -6.60
CA GLN A 240 -15.78 22.20 -5.63
C GLN A 240 -15.31 20.77 -5.95
N PRO A 241 -15.25 19.87 -4.98
CA PRO A 241 -15.04 18.45 -5.24
C PRO A 241 -16.06 17.91 -6.24
N PRO A 242 -15.64 17.05 -7.20
CA PRO A 242 -16.58 16.39 -8.09
C PRO A 242 -17.60 15.56 -7.30
N ALA A 243 -18.79 15.42 -7.84
CA ALA A 243 -19.85 14.64 -7.19
C ALA A 243 -19.48 13.15 -7.11
N LEU A 244 -19.85 12.49 -6.03
CA LEU A 244 -19.71 11.05 -5.87
C LEU A 244 -20.39 10.33 -7.06
N TYR A 245 -19.74 9.28 -7.58
CA TYR A 245 -20.16 8.49 -8.74
C TYR A 245 -20.19 9.26 -10.08
N SER A 246 -19.68 10.48 -10.11
CA SER A 246 -19.52 11.21 -11.37
C SER A 246 -18.38 10.62 -12.22
N VAL A 247 -18.46 10.87 -13.54
CA VAL A 247 -17.37 10.51 -14.46
C VAL A 247 -16.29 11.58 -14.41
N ILE A 248 -15.08 11.17 -14.05
CA ILE A 248 -13.88 12.01 -14.07
C ILE A 248 -13.10 11.75 -15.36
N ARG A 249 -12.53 12.81 -15.94
CA ARG A 249 -11.66 12.77 -17.10
C ARG A 249 -10.42 13.61 -16.87
N ASN A 250 -9.31 13.19 -17.46
CA ASN A 250 -8.08 13.99 -17.45
C ASN A 250 -7.37 13.88 -18.81
N PRO A 251 -7.86 14.59 -19.84
CA PRO A 251 -7.27 14.55 -21.17
C PRO A 251 -5.83 15.10 -21.21
N ASN A 252 -5.47 15.98 -20.29
CA ASN A 252 -4.10 16.47 -20.16
C ASN A 252 -3.15 15.33 -19.72
N LEU A 253 -3.58 14.47 -18.81
CA LEU A 253 -2.80 13.29 -18.43
C LEU A 253 -2.75 12.26 -19.55
N ALA A 254 -3.84 12.04 -20.27
CA ALA A 254 -3.83 11.19 -21.47
C ALA A 254 -2.78 11.66 -22.50
N LYS A 255 -2.68 12.98 -22.72
CA LYS A 255 -1.64 13.59 -23.58
C LYS A 255 -0.24 13.27 -23.07
N ALA A 256 0.02 13.38 -21.77
CA ALA A 256 1.32 13.03 -21.18
C ALA A 256 1.66 11.55 -21.41
N LEU A 257 0.71 10.65 -21.13
CA LEU A 257 0.91 9.21 -21.30
C LEU A 257 1.18 8.85 -22.78
N ARG A 258 0.46 9.46 -23.73
CA ARG A 258 0.72 9.26 -25.17
C ARG A 258 2.08 9.77 -25.63
N LEU A 259 2.56 10.89 -25.08
CA LEU A 259 3.93 11.35 -25.35
C LEU A 259 4.97 10.36 -24.85
N ILE A 260 4.76 9.79 -23.64
CA ILE A 260 5.65 8.75 -23.09
C ILE A 260 5.59 7.48 -23.94
N GLN A 261 4.40 7.06 -24.42
CA GLN A 261 4.28 5.94 -25.36
C GLN A 261 5.09 6.14 -26.64
N GLN A 262 5.11 7.35 -27.17
CA GLN A 262 5.74 7.68 -28.46
C GLN A 262 7.26 7.93 -28.35
N GLN A 263 7.72 8.54 -27.27
CA GLN A 263 9.08 9.06 -27.12
C GLN A 263 9.86 8.41 -25.96
N GLY A 264 9.21 7.49 -25.20
CA GLY A 264 9.80 6.86 -24.04
C GLY A 264 10.03 7.86 -22.89
N ARG A 265 10.91 7.49 -21.97
CA ARG A 265 11.23 8.32 -20.79
C ARG A 265 11.78 9.71 -21.13
N ASP A 266 12.37 9.89 -22.30
CA ASP A 266 12.95 11.18 -22.69
C ASP A 266 11.88 12.27 -22.88
N ALA A 267 10.63 11.91 -23.20
CA ALA A 267 9.50 12.84 -23.17
C ALA A 267 9.34 13.52 -21.79
N PHE A 268 9.54 12.75 -20.72
CA PHE A 268 9.34 13.20 -19.34
C PHE A 268 10.57 13.93 -18.78
N TYR A 269 11.80 13.49 -19.10
CA TYR A 269 13.04 14.01 -18.47
C TYR A 269 13.81 15.02 -19.34
N LYS A 270 13.58 15.07 -20.65
CA LYS A 270 14.29 15.96 -21.59
C LYS A 270 13.35 16.70 -22.54
N GLY A 271 12.14 16.16 -22.75
CA GLY A 271 11.16 16.65 -23.72
C GLY A 271 10.24 17.75 -23.19
N ASP A 272 9.04 17.79 -23.77
CA ASP A 272 8.03 18.83 -23.48
C ASP A 272 7.48 18.74 -22.05
N ILE A 273 7.35 17.52 -21.50
CA ILE A 273 6.91 17.33 -20.13
C ILE A 273 7.96 17.90 -19.16
N ALA A 274 9.26 17.64 -19.39
CA ALA A 274 10.34 18.23 -18.58
C ALA A 274 10.29 19.76 -18.59
N ARG A 275 10.13 20.36 -19.77
CA ARG A 275 9.99 21.83 -19.89
C ARG A 275 8.81 22.37 -19.11
N ALA A 276 7.68 21.69 -19.13
CA ALA A 276 6.49 22.08 -18.37
C ALA A 276 6.69 21.94 -16.85
N ILE A 277 7.36 20.87 -16.38
CA ILE A 277 7.72 20.70 -14.95
C ILE A 277 8.61 21.87 -14.51
N VAL A 278 9.68 22.16 -15.24
CA VAL A 278 10.62 23.24 -14.89
C VAL A 278 9.93 24.60 -14.93
N ALA A 279 9.11 24.86 -15.95
CA ALA A 279 8.34 26.10 -16.04
C ALA A 279 7.38 26.29 -14.85
N LYS A 280 6.66 25.23 -14.45
CA LYS A 280 5.82 25.24 -13.26
C LYS A 280 6.62 25.53 -12.00
N VAL A 281 7.71 24.79 -11.80
CA VAL A 281 8.55 24.92 -10.60
C VAL A 281 9.15 26.32 -10.49
N GLN A 282 9.71 26.85 -11.57
CA GLN A 282 10.35 28.18 -11.56
C GLN A 282 9.35 29.31 -11.46
N ARG A 283 8.19 29.23 -12.13
CA ARG A 283 7.10 30.19 -11.99
C ARG A 283 6.65 30.34 -10.53
N ASP A 284 6.59 29.22 -9.81
CA ASP A 284 6.10 29.18 -8.43
C ASP A 284 7.24 29.28 -7.38
N GLY A 285 8.43 29.78 -7.80
CA GLY A 285 9.54 30.13 -6.91
C GLY A 285 10.49 29.00 -6.53
N GLY A 286 10.40 27.86 -7.19
CA GLY A 286 11.35 26.74 -7.02
C GLY A 286 12.61 26.88 -7.86
N VAL A 287 13.54 25.92 -7.72
CA VAL A 287 14.89 25.99 -8.32
C VAL A 287 15.27 24.76 -9.14
N MET A 288 14.34 23.83 -9.36
CA MET A 288 14.58 22.66 -10.23
C MET A 288 14.87 23.12 -11.67
N THR A 289 15.83 22.46 -12.32
CA THR A 289 16.31 22.78 -13.66
C THR A 289 16.12 21.62 -14.62
N MET A 290 16.25 21.88 -15.92
CA MET A 290 16.27 20.82 -16.95
C MET A 290 17.39 19.80 -16.71
N ASP A 291 18.53 20.25 -16.19
CA ASP A 291 19.67 19.40 -15.84
C ASP A 291 19.36 18.42 -14.71
N ASP A 292 18.61 18.85 -13.68
CA ASP A 292 18.20 17.99 -12.59
C ASP A 292 17.31 16.83 -13.09
N LEU A 293 16.42 17.12 -14.03
CA LEU A 293 15.59 16.12 -14.68
C LEU A 293 16.40 15.21 -15.62
N ALA A 294 17.19 15.79 -16.52
CA ALA A 294 17.89 15.05 -17.57
C ALA A 294 18.96 14.08 -17.04
N LYS A 295 19.54 14.38 -15.88
CA LYS A 295 20.58 13.56 -15.21
C LYS A 295 20.00 12.51 -14.27
N TYR A 296 18.68 12.50 -14.04
CA TYR A 296 18.07 11.55 -13.11
C TYR A 296 18.12 10.11 -13.65
N GLU A 297 18.62 9.20 -12.83
CA GLU A 297 18.60 7.75 -13.05
C GLU A 297 18.12 7.02 -11.80
N PRO A 298 17.24 6.00 -11.93
CA PRO A 298 16.86 5.13 -10.83
C PRO A 298 18.00 4.18 -10.48
N GLU A 299 17.99 3.64 -9.26
CA GLU A 299 19.03 2.75 -8.77
C GLU A 299 18.54 1.33 -8.62
N TRP A 300 19.27 0.38 -9.22
CA TRP A 300 19.15 -1.02 -8.87
C TRP A 300 19.93 -1.26 -7.59
N VAL A 301 19.25 -1.85 -6.59
CA VAL A 301 19.79 -2.07 -5.25
C VAL A 301 19.61 -3.53 -4.85
N ASP A 302 20.41 -4.01 -3.90
CA ASP A 302 20.18 -5.29 -3.27
C ASP A 302 19.16 -5.13 -2.13
N THR A 303 18.31 -6.13 -1.94
CA THR A 303 17.39 -6.14 -0.80
C THR A 303 18.13 -6.36 0.51
N ILE A 304 17.62 -5.78 1.59
CA ILE A 304 17.96 -6.18 2.95
C ILE A 304 16.97 -7.23 3.45
N SER A 305 17.42 -8.16 4.28
CA SER A 305 16.53 -9.22 4.76
C SER A 305 16.88 -9.72 6.16
N THR A 306 15.90 -10.32 6.82
CA THR A 306 16.10 -11.16 8.01
C THR A 306 15.26 -12.43 7.89
N THR A 307 15.57 -13.42 8.70
CA THR A 307 14.71 -14.61 8.86
C THR A 307 13.71 -14.39 9.98
N TYR A 308 12.50 -14.89 9.82
CA TYR A 308 11.45 -14.95 10.84
C TYR A 308 10.76 -16.31 10.77
N HIS A 309 10.97 -17.14 11.79
CA HIS A 309 10.47 -18.54 11.83
C HIS A 309 10.67 -19.30 10.50
N GLY A 310 11.91 -19.25 9.98
CA GLY A 310 12.31 -19.95 8.77
C GLY A 310 11.88 -19.28 7.45
N HIS A 311 11.27 -18.12 7.49
CA HIS A 311 10.93 -17.32 6.31
C HIS A 311 11.92 -16.17 6.16
N ALA A 312 12.51 -15.98 4.99
CA ALA A 312 13.36 -14.83 4.69
C ALA A 312 12.47 -13.66 4.24
N ILE A 313 12.45 -12.60 5.03
CA ILE A 313 11.65 -11.39 4.77
C ILE A 313 12.55 -10.34 4.16
N HIS A 314 12.28 -9.96 2.91
CA HIS A 314 13.05 -9.00 2.14
C HIS A 314 12.35 -7.65 2.08
N GLN A 315 13.15 -6.58 2.21
CA GLN A 315 12.74 -5.19 2.11
C GLN A 315 13.75 -4.39 1.28
N LEU A 316 13.36 -3.18 0.86
CA LEU A 316 14.29 -2.24 0.24
C LEU A 316 15.23 -1.63 1.30
N PRO A 317 16.50 -1.34 0.92
CA PRO A 317 17.47 -0.70 1.83
C PRO A 317 17.13 0.78 2.11
N PRO A 318 17.87 1.46 3.00
CA PRO A 318 17.81 2.91 3.15
C PRO A 318 17.98 3.67 1.81
N PRO A 319 17.38 4.87 1.68
CA PRO A 319 16.73 5.68 2.72
C PRO A 319 15.27 5.29 3.02
N GLY A 320 14.83 4.09 2.61
CA GLY A 320 13.52 3.53 2.94
C GLY A 320 13.40 3.11 4.40
N GLN A 321 12.17 2.81 4.81
CA GLN A 321 11.88 2.40 6.19
C GLN A 321 11.83 0.88 6.40
N GLY A 322 12.23 0.07 5.40
CA GLY A 322 12.15 -1.40 5.44
C GLY A 322 12.89 -2.03 6.60
N MET A 323 14.03 -1.43 7.03
CA MET A 323 14.78 -1.95 8.17
C MET A 323 13.97 -1.99 9.47
N ALA A 324 13.02 -1.07 9.69
CA ALA A 324 12.21 -1.06 10.89
C ALA A 324 11.28 -2.28 10.98
N ALA A 325 10.68 -2.72 9.86
CA ALA A 325 9.87 -3.94 9.84
C ALA A 325 10.71 -5.18 10.16
N LEU A 326 11.93 -5.27 9.61
CA LEU A 326 12.85 -6.37 9.89
C LEU A 326 13.33 -6.37 11.34
N GLU A 327 13.64 -5.21 11.90
CA GLU A 327 14.00 -5.04 13.30
C GLU A 327 12.84 -5.44 14.22
N MET A 328 11.60 -5.01 13.93
CA MET A 328 10.41 -5.43 14.69
C MET A 328 10.27 -6.96 14.73
N LEU A 329 10.37 -7.62 13.58
CA LEU A 329 10.29 -9.09 13.50
C LEU A 329 11.39 -9.77 14.31
N ASN A 330 12.63 -9.26 14.25
CA ASN A 330 13.73 -9.78 15.04
C ASN A 330 13.51 -9.60 16.55
N ILE A 331 13.01 -8.43 16.97
CA ILE A 331 12.68 -8.18 18.38
C ILE A 331 11.59 -9.15 18.84
N LEU A 332 10.54 -9.36 18.05
CA LEU A 332 9.48 -10.30 18.41
C LEU A 332 9.99 -11.73 18.53
N GLU A 333 10.76 -12.22 17.56
CA GLU A 333 11.26 -13.60 17.54
C GLU A 333 12.26 -13.87 18.70
N VAL A 334 13.10 -12.89 19.03
CA VAL A 334 14.14 -13.05 20.05
C VAL A 334 13.63 -12.75 21.46
N CYS A 335 12.78 -11.71 21.62
CA CYS A 335 12.37 -11.25 22.94
C CYS A 335 11.14 -11.97 23.49
N ALA A 336 10.18 -12.36 22.65
CA ALA A 336 8.97 -13.02 23.17
C ALA A 336 9.30 -14.28 23.99
N PRO A 337 10.16 -15.22 23.54
CA PRO A 337 10.54 -16.37 24.35
C PRO A 337 11.28 -16.01 25.65
N LYS A 338 12.16 -14.97 25.61
CA LYS A 338 12.86 -14.49 26.81
C LYS A 338 11.92 -13.92 27.87
N LEU A 339 10.79 -13.34 27.43
CA LEU A 339 9.74 -12.82 28.29
C LEU A 339 8.71 -13.90 28.69
N GLY A 340 8.96 -15.17 28.36
CA GLY A 340 8.05 -16.28 28.64
C GLY A 340 6.80 -16.31 27.76
N VAL A 341 6.81 -15.63 26.61
CA VAL A 341 5.65 -15.51 25.72
C VAL A 341 5.85 -16.35 24.45
N ASN A 342 4.88 -17.20 24.16
CA ASN A 342 4.81 -17.92 22.88
C ASN A 342 3.81 -17.21 21.96
N LEU A 343 4.29 -16.39 21.03
CA LEU A 343 3.45 -15.62 20.10
C LEU A 343 2.52 -16.50 19.25
N THR A 344 2.99 -17.69 18.84
CA THR A 344 2.19 -18.59 17.99
C THR A 344 1.00 -19.20 18.73
N ALA A 345 1.06 -19.21 20.07
CA ALA A 345 -0.05 -19.69 20.93
C ALA A 345 -1.07 -18.59 21.26
N LEU A 346 -0.73 -17.30 21.02
CA LEU A 346 -1.63 -16.19 21.29
C LEU A 346 -2.67 -16.03 20.18
N GLY A 347 -3.92 -15.88 20.55
CA GLY A 347 -4.98 -15.53 19.60
C GLY A 347 -5.00 -14.03 19.25
N PRO A 348 -5.79 -13.64 18.25
CA PRO A 348 -5.95 -12.22 17.86
C PRO A 348 -6.59 -11.35 18.94
N ALA A 349 -7.30 -11.95 19.91
CA ALA A 349 -7.88 -11.26 21.05
C ALA A 349 -6.96 -11.19 22.29
N ASP A 350 -5.74 -11.71 22.19
CA ASP A 350 -4.81 -11.68 23.33
C ASP A 350 -4.08 -10.33 23.40
N PRO A 351 -4.22 -9.54 24.47
CA PRO A 351 -3.60 -8.23 24.58
C PRO A 351 -2.07 -8.28 24.61
N MET A 352 -1.45 -9.41 25.01
CA MET A 352 0.00 -9.56 25.04
C MET A 352 0.59 -9.53 23.63
N LYS A 353 -0.07 -10.14 22.63
CA LYS A 353 0.32 -10.06 21.22
C LYS A 353 0.49 -8.61 20.78
N TRP A 354 -0.53 -7.80 21.02
CA TRP A 354 -0.57 -6.41 20.59
C TRP A 354 0.42 -5.54 21.38
N HIS A 355 0.54 -5.79 22.69
CA HIS A 355 1.52 -5.12 23.52
C HIS A 355 2.94 -5.32 22.98
N LEU A 356 3.35 -6.56 22.71
CA LEU A 356 4.69 -6.86 22.19
C LEU A 356 4.94 -6.26 20.81
N LEU A 357 3.94 -6.30 19.92
CA LEU A 357 4.03 -5.65 18.60
C LEU A 357 4.24 -4.14 18.71
N VAL A 358 3.53 -3.46 19.63
CA VAL A 358 3.67 -2.03 19.86
C VAL A 358 5.02 -1.68 20.48
N GLU A 359 5.49 -2.45 21.47
CA GLU A 359 6.79 -2.21 22.08
C GLU A 359 7.95 -2.45 21.09
N ALA A 360 7.89 -3.51 20.29
CA ALA A 360 8.85 -3.73 19.21
C ALA A 360 8.85 -2.57 18.20
N LYS A 361 7.66 -2.06 17.85
CA LYS A 361 7.51 -0.90 16.97
C LYS A 361 8.17 0.34 17.54
N LYS A 362 7.94 0.68 18.80
CA LYS A 362 8.53 1.86 19.44
C LYS A 362 10.06 1.85 19.37
N LEU A 363 10.67 0.70 19.61
CA LEU A 363 12.12 0.51 19.57
C LEU A 363 12.69 0.64 18.15
N ALA A 364 12.09 -0.06 17.19
CA ALA A 364 12.52 -0.05 15.79
C ALA A 364 12.37 1.34 15.15
N TYR A 365 11.27 2.06 15.46
CA TYR A 365 11.09 3.41 14.93
C TYR A 365 12.03 4.44 15.57
N ALA A 366 12.41 4.27 16.82
CA ALA A 366 13.42 5.13 17.43
C ALA A 366 14.76 5.01 16.68
N ASP A 367 15.16 3.80 16.31
CA ASP A 367 16.37 3.56 15.51
C ASP A 367 16.23 4.06 14.07
N LEU A 368 15.09 3.81 13.43
CA LEU A 368 14.78 4.31 12.08
C LEU A 368 14.93 5.83 12.01
N LEU A 369 14.27 6.56 12.90
CA LEU A 369 14.24 8.02 12.90
C LEU A 369 15.59 8.65 13.26
N ALA A 370 16.37 8.01 14.12
CA ALA A 370 17.67 8.52 14.52
C ALA A 370 18.81 8.25 13.50
N LYS A 371 18.68 7.19 12.68
CA LYS A 371 19.84 6.67 11.94
C LYS A 371 19.64 6.56 10.43
N ASN A 372 18.40 6.72 9.93
CA ASN A 372 18.11 6.53 8.52
C ASN A 372 18.43 7.78 7.67
N GLY A 373 18.94 7.54 6.48
CA GLY A 373 19.27 8.56 5.48
C GLY A 373 19.80 7.92 4.21
N ASP A 374 20.08 8.74 3.20
CA ASP A 374 20.69 8.28 1.94
C ASP A 374 22.09 7.72 2.22
N PRO A 375 22.37 6.42 1.93
CA PRO A 375 23.67 5.79 2.22
C PRO A 375 24.85 6.44 1.49
N LYS A 376 24.62 7.23 0.44
CA LYS A 376 25.67 8.00 -0.24
C LYS A 376 26.11 9.23 0.55
N PHE A 377 25.31 9.67 1.52
CA PHE A 377 25.53 10.88 2.30
C PHE A 377 25.64 10.61 3.81
N ALA A 378 25.19 9.47 4.29
CA ALA A 378 25.22 9.14 5.70
C ALA A 378 25.52 7.64 5.92
N SER A 379 26.23 7.32 6.99
CA SER A 379 26.44 5.93 7.39
C SER A 379 25.23 5.39 8.14
N VAL A 380 24.53 4.43 7.54
CA VAL A 380 23.37 3.75 8.14
C VAL A 380 23.79 2.34 8.54
N PRO A 381 23.80 1.96 9.84
CA PRO A 381 24.31 0.68 10.30
C PRO A 381 23.28 -0.46 10.13
N VAL A 382 22.80 -0.67 8.91
CA VAL A 382 21.67 -1.55 8.58
C VAL A 382 21.89 -2.96 9.11
N GLN A 383 23.04 -3.59 8.77
CA GLN A 383 23.31 -4.99 9.13
C GLN A 383 23.30 -5.23 10.64
N ARG A 384 23.75 -4.23 11.41
CA ARG A 384 23.66 -4.28 12.88
C ARG A 384 22.20 -4.21 13.34
N LEU A 385 21.43 -3.23 12.84
CA LEU A 385 20.05 -2.96 13.29
C LEU A 385 19.12 -4.14 13.02
N ILE A 386 19.29 -4.82 11.89
CA ILE A 386 18.47 -5.99 11.51
C ILE A 386 19.07 -7.33 11.98
N SER A 387 20.05 -7.33 12.90
CA SER A 387 20.61 -8.57 13.43
C SER A 387 19.85 -9.08 14.66
N LYS A 388 19.87 -10.40 14.86
CA LYS A 388 19.30 -11.04 16.06
C LYS A 388 20.05 -10.65 17.34
N ASP A 389 21.36 -10.45 17.25
CA ASP A 389 22.19 -10.00 18.37
C ASP A 389 21.77 -8.60 18.84
N TYR A 390 21.52 -7.69 17.89
CA TYR A 390 21.01 -6.38 18.24
C TYR A 390 19.61 -6.45 18.86
N ALA A 391 18.72 -7.24 18.28
CA ALA A 391 17.40 -7.48 18.85
C ALA A 391 17.48 -8.03 20.29
N ALA A 392 18.44 -8.91 20.59
CA ALA A 392 18.66 -9.42 21.92
C ALA A 392 18.99 -8.33 22.95
N THR A 393 19.66 -7.24 22.54
CA THR A 393 19.93 -6.07 23.41
C THR A 393 18.71 -5.20 23.66
N ARG A 394 17.60 -5.46 22.96
CA ARG A 394 16.35 -4.71 23.10
C ARG A 394 15.38 -5.33 24.08
N CYS A 395 15.55 -6.62 24.40
CA CYS A 395 14.59 -7.36 25.23
C CYS A 395 14.40 -6.75 26.62
N ASP A 396 15.47 -6.28 27.26
CA ASP A 396 15.43 -5.66 28.60
C ASP A 396 14.70 -4.29 28.61
N LYS A 397 14.37 -3.75 27.43
CA LYS A 397 13.59 -2.53 27.29
C LYS A 397 12.10 -2.78 27.19
N ILE A 398 11.68 -4.02 27.12
CA ILE A 398 10.27 -4.45 27.02
C ILE A 398 9.84 -5.03 28.35
N ASP A 399 8.93 -4.35 29.02
CA ASP A 399 8.24 -4.87 30.20
C ASP A 399 6.91 -5.52 29.74
N PRO A 400 6.71 -6.83 29.90
CA PRO A 400 5.48 -7.48 29.44
C PRO A 400 4.22 -6.98 30.15
N ASN A 401 4.35 -6.27 31.25
CA ASN A 401 3.24 -5.79 32.07
C ASN A 401 2.98 -4.29 31.92
N ARG A 402 3.91 -3.53 31.34
CA ARG A 402 3.83 -2.07 31.29
C ARG A 402 4.33 -1.50 29.96
N ALA A 403 3.58 -0.58 29.40
CA ALA A 403 3.99 0.18 28.22
C ALA A 403 5.26 1.01 28.47
N GLY A 404 6.26 0.82 27.63
CA GLY A 404 7.51 1.57 27.65
C GLY A 404 7.35 2.99 27.07
N PRO A 405 8.34 3.88 27.30
CA PRO A 405 8.36 5.20 26.71
C PRO A 405 8.63 5.13 25.21
N VAL A 406 8.27 6.21 24.51
CA VAL A 406 8.70 6.43 23.13
C VAL A 406 10.13 6.96 23.15
N GLY A 407 10.94 6.50 22.23
CA GLY A 407 12.29 7.03 22.03
C GLY A 407 12.28 8.28 21.14
N VAL A 408 13.04 8.26 20.04
CA VAL A 408 13.08 9.36 19.07
C VAL A 408 11.70 9.50 18.41
N VAL A 409 11.23 10.74 18.29
CA VAL A 409 9.93 11.10 17.70
C VAL A 409 10.09 11.47 16.22
N GLY A 410 9.05 11.27 15.44
CA GLY A 410 9.00 11.55 14.00
C GLY A 410 7.95 10.68 13.31
N GLY A 411 7.86 10.83 12.01
CA GLY A 411 6.91 10.12 11.15
C GLY A 411 6.03 11.07 10.36
N THR A 412 5.49 10.59 9.26
CA THR A 412 4.66 11.36 8.33
C THR A 412 3.45 10.53 7.92
N ASP A 413 2.31 11.19 7.78
CA ASP A 413 1.15 10.61 7.10
C ASP A 413 1.40 10.62 5.59
N GLY A 414 0.90 9.64 4.86
CA GLY A 414 1.15 9.55 3.42
C GLY A 414 0.09 8.82 2.64
N GLY A 415 -0.16 9.30 1.42
CA GLY A 415 -0.88 8.60 0.36
C GLY A 415 0.08 7.73 -0.44
N THR A 416 -0.33 6.54 -0.78
CA THR A 416 0.51 5.56 -1.49
C THR A 416 -0.39 4.50 -2.10
N ILE A 417 0.00 3.94 -3.25
CA ILE A 417 -0.58 2.67 -3.72
C ILE A 417 0.46 1.56 -3.60
N TYR A 418 -0.04 0.36 -3.36
CA TYR A 418 0.71 -0.88 -3.46
C TYR A 418 0.01 -1.84 -4.40
N MET A 419 0.79 -2.60 -5.16
CA MET A 419 0.30 -3.67 -6.01
C MET A 419 1.25 -4.85 -6.06
N ALA A 420 0.69 -6.02 -6.41
CA ALA A 420 1.46 -7.22 -6.72
C ALA A 420 0.98 -7.81 -8.04
N ALA A 421 1.91 -8.43 -8.78
CA ALA A 421 1.62 -9.19 -9.98
C ALA A 421 2.45 -10.48 -10.02
N ALA A 422 1.90 -11.52 -10.65
CA ALA A 422 2.58 -12.78 -10.88
C ALA A 422 2.15 -13.36 -12.24
N ASP A 423 3.05 -14.07 -12.92
CA ASP A 423 2.80 -14.60 -14.26
C ASP A 423 2.93 -16.13 -14.33
N ARG A 424 2.60 -16.68 -15.50
CA ARG A 424 2.65 -18.13 -15.79
C ARG A 424 4.04 -18.73 -15.71
N TRP A 425 5.09 -17.92 -15.78
CA TRP A 425 6.49 -18.38 -15.71
C TRP A 425 7.06 -18.37 -14.28
N GLY A 426 6.27 -17.91 -13.30
CA GLY A 426 6.68 -17.86 -11.90
C GLY A 426 7.39 -16.57 -11.50
N ASN A 427 7.40 -15.54 -12.37
CA ASN A 427 7.86 -14.22 -11.94
C ASN A 427 6.83 -13.60 -10.98
N MET A 428 7.32 -12.89 -9.98
CA MET A 428 6.48 -12.19 -9.00
C MET A 428 7.01 -10.78 -8.76
N VAL A 429 6.12 -9.82 -8.75
CA VAL A 429 6.42 -8.39 -8.56
C VAL A 429 5.69 -7.88 -7.33
N SER A 430 6.44 -7.20 -6.46
CA SER A 430 5.96 -6.35 -5.37
C SER A 430 6.32 -4.93 -5.72
N LEU A 431 5.34 -4.07 -6.04
CA LEU A 431 5.54 -2.72 -6.51
C LEU A 431 4.76 -1.72 -5.67
N VAL A 432 5.43 -0.63 -5.30
CA VAL A 432 4.83 0.48 -4.58
C VAL A 432 5.13 1.79 -5.31
N HIS A 433 4.12 2.64 -5.41
CA HIS A 433 4.19 3.90 -6.13
C HIS A 433 3.45 4.98 -5.35
N SER A 434 3.97 6.23 -5.36
CA SER A 434 3.43 7.24 -4.44
C SER A 434 3.82 8.65 -4.84
N VAL A 435 2.90 9.59 -4.59
CA VAL A 435 3.16 11.02 -4.52
C VAL A 435 3.45 11.51 -3.09
N PHE A 436 3.57 10.61 -2.12
CA PHE A 436 3.87 10.77 -0.70
C PHE A 436 2.66 11.15 0.14
N SER A 437 2.18 12.38 0.15
CA SER A 437 0.92 12.77 0.84
C SER A 437 -0.26 12.75 -0.14
N VAL A 438 -1.48 12.81 0.36
CA VAL A 438 -2.69 12.90 -0.47
C VAL A 438 -2.61 14.13 -1.39
N TYR A 439 -2.65 13.89 -2.72
CA TYR A 439 -2.33 14.86 -3.78
C TYR A 439 -0.92 15.47 -3.70
N GLY A 440 0.04 14.77 -3.12
CA GLY A 440 1.46 15.15 -3.10
C GLY A 440 1.70 16.58 -2.64
N SER A 441 2.42 17.34 -3.44
CA SER A 441 2.70 18.77 -3.21
C SER A 441 1.51 19.69 -3.47
N ARG A 442 0.41 19.17 -4.02
CA ARG A 442 -0.73 19.95 -4.53
C ARG A 442 -0.33 20.98 -5.60
N ALA A 443 0.84 20.81 -6.20
CA ALA A 443 1.31 21.60 -7.33
C ALA A 443 1.22 20.73 -8.59
N THR A 444 0.27 21.07 -9.46
CA THR A 444 -0.02 20.30 -10.68
C THR A 444 0.72 20.90 -11.88
N VAL A 445 1.24 20.04 -12.74
CA VAL A 445 1.76 20.40 -14.07
C VAL A 445 0.58 20.46 -15.04
N GLY A 446 -0.10 21.60 -15.08
CA GLY A 446 -1.41 21.80 -15.73
C GLY A 446 -1.49 21.29 -17.16
N PRO A 447 -0.55 21.62 -18.09
CA PRO A 447 -0.60 21.16 -19.48
C PRO A 447 -0.57 19.64 -19.66
N TYR A 448 -0.18 18.90 -18.60
CA TYR A 448 -0.05 17.45 -18.58
C TYR A 448 -0.82 16.77 -17.44
N GLY A 449 -1.58 17.51 -16.66
CA GLY A 449 -2.61 17.02 -15.76
C GLY A 449 -2.17 16.10 -14.62
N PHE A 450 -0.93 16.17 -14.15
CA PHE A 450 -0.43 15.37 -13.03
C PHE A 450 0.17 16.24 -11.91
N VAL A 451 0.02 15.76 -10.68
CA VAL A 451 0.57 16.41 -9.50
C VAL A 451 2.03 15.99 -9.26
N LEU A 452 2.86 16.91 -8.78
CA LEU A 452 4.20 16.60 -8.29
C LEU A 452 4.12 16.06 -6.86
N HIS A 453 4.92 15.03 -6.55
CA HIS A 453 5.00 14.51 -5.18
C HIS A 453 5.58 15.53 -4.20
N ASN A 454 5.42 15.30 -2.90
CA ASN A 454 5.98 16.19 -1.87
C ASN A 454 7.00 15.49 -0.95
N ARG A 455 7.71 14.48 -1.47
CA ARG A 455 8.66 13.68 -0.68
C ARG A 455 9.82 14.47 -0.12
N GLY A 456 10.20 15.59 -0.75
CA GLY A 456 11.23 16.48 -0.22
C GLY A 456 10.92 17.02 1.17
N SER A 457 9.63 17.10 1.56
CA SER A 457 9.22 17.51 2.91
C SER A 457 9.72 16.57 4.02
N ALA A 458 10.17 15.36 3.66
CA ALA A 458 10.79 14.42 4.59
C ALA A 458 12.23 14.80 4.97
N PHE A 459 12.91 15.70 4.25
CA PHE A 459 14.24 16.16 4.63
C PHE A 459 14.22 16.97 5.94
N SER A 460 15.28 16.79 6.72
CA SER A 460 15.60 17.65 7.87
C SER A 460 16.35 18.91 7.40
N LEU A 461 16.22 20.01 8.13
CA LEU A 461 17.07 21.20 8.02
C LEU A 461 18.07 21.31 9.17
N GLU A 462 18.10 20.32 10.08
CA GLU A 462 18.99 20.32 11.24
C GLU A 462 20.39 19.86 10.85
N PRO A 463 21.44 20.64 11.17
CA PRO A 463 22.83 20.25 10.90
C PRO A 463 23.16 18.93 11.60
N GLY A 464 23.88 18.05 10.91
CA GLY A 464 24.32 16.75 11.45
C GLY A 464 23.25 15.65 11.43
N HIS A 465 22.01 15.94 11.10
CA HIS A 465 20.98 14.91 10.93
C HIS A 465 21.28 14.05 9.69
N PRO A 466 21.19 12.68 9.77
CA PRO A 466 21.49 11.81 8.62
C PRO A 466 20.67 12.15 7.37
N ASN A 467 19.46 12.63 7.55
CA ASN A 467 18.53 13.03 6.48
C ASN A 467 18.50 14.55 6.24
N VAL A 468 19.57 15.31 6.59
CA VAL A 468 19.63 16.74 6.24
C VAL A 468 19.65 16.93 4.72
N VAL A 469 18.92 17.93 4.23
CA VAL A 469 18.85 18.23 2.79
C VAL A 469 20.22 18.57 2.21
N ALA A 470 20.51 18.04 1.03
CA ALA A 470 21.71 18.37 0.26
C ALA A 470 21.44 18.16 -1.25
N PRO A 471 22.13 18.89 -2.14
CA PRO A 471 22.02 18.70 -3.58
C PRO A 471 22.21 17.23 -3.99
N GLY A 472 21.33 16.72 -4.83
CA GLY A 472 21.41 15.35 -5.35
C GLY A 472 21.14 14.23 -4.35
N LYS A 473 20.80 14.53 -3.11
CA LYS A 473 20.48 13.55 -2.06
C LYS A 473 19.04 13.03 -2.20
N GLN A 474 18.84 11.74 -1.90
CA GLN A 474 17.50 11.18 -1.74
C GLN A 474 16.97 11.47 -0.35
N PRO A 475 15.71 11.91 -0.20
CA PRO A 475 15.07 12.04 1.11
C PRO A 475 14.76 10.68 1.73
N PHE A 476 14.61 10.63 3.06
CA PHE A 476 13.88 9.55 3.71
C PHE A 476 12.54 9.31 3.00
N HIS A 477 12.20 8.05 2.79
CA HIS A 477 10.91 7.70 2.20
C HIS A 477 10.21 6.57 2.95
N SER A 478 8.88 6.69 3.01
CA SER A 478 8.01 5.73 3.70
C SER A 478 7.55 4.56 2.83
N ILE A 479 7.96 4.50 1.58
CA ILE A 479 7.50 3.49 0.62
C ILE A 479 8.21 2.17 0.84
N MET A 480 7.45 1.05 0.88
CA MET A 480 7.98 -0.29 1.14
C MET A 480 7.34 -1.32 0.21
N ALA A 481 8.15 -1.96 -0.62
CA ALA A 481 7.81 -3.24 -1.23
C ALA A 481 8.34 -4.37 -0.33
N GLY A 482 7.52 -5.38 -0.04
CA GLY A 482 7.90 -6.54 0.75
C GLY A 482 7.91 -7.82 -0.08
N PHE A 483 8.83 -8.73 0.22
CA PHE A 483 8.89 -10.03 -0.43
C PHE A 483 9.28 -11.11 0.60
N VAL A 484 8.66 -12.27 0.51
CA VAL A 484 8.95 -13.42 1.37
C VAL A 484 9.50 -14.55 0.53
N MET A 485 10.64 -15.07 0.97
CA MET A 485 11.23 -16.30 0.45
C MET A 485 11.15 -17.40 1.50
N LYS A 486 11.01 -18.65 1.08
CA LYS A 486 11.10 -19.82 1.94
C LYS A 486 11.90 -20.91 1.23
N ASP A 487 12.88 -21.48 1.93
CA ASP A 487 13.75 -22.54 1.40
C ASP A 487 14.40 -22.18 0.04
N GLY A 488 14.74 -20.89 -0.14
CA GLY A 488 15.35 -20.38 -1.37
C GLY A 488 14.37 -20.15 -2.54
N GLU A 489 13.06 -20.39 -2.32
CA GLU A 489 12.01 -20.22 -3.33
C GLU A 489 11.11 -19.01 -3.00
N PRO A 490 10.51 -18.37 -4.02
CA PRO A 490 9.58 -17.26 -3.81
C PRO A 490 8.30 -17.76 -3.15
N LEU A 491 7.88 -17.11 -2.09
CA LEU A 491 6.64 -17.44 -1.40
C LEU A 491 5.57 -16.37 -1.58
N MET A 492 5.89 -15.08 -1.33
CA MET A 492 4.87 -14.03 -1.35
C MET A 492 5.44 -12.68 -1.74
N ALA A 493 4.77 -11.99 -2.65
CA ALA A 493 4.89 -10.54 -2.87
C ALA A 493 3.79 -9.84 -2.08
N PHE A 494 4.15 -8.87 -1.23
CA PHE A 494 3.18 -8.21 -0.35
C PHE A 494 3.59 -6.76 -0.04
N GLY A 495 2.63 -5.96 0.36
CA GLY A 495 2.89 -4.63 0.87
C GLY A 495 1.64 -3.93 1.36
N ASN A 496 1.86 -2.82 2.03
CA ASN A 496 0.81 -2.00 2.61
C ASN A 496 1.04 -0.53 2.26
N MET A 497 0.01 0.19 1.94
CA MET A 497 0.03 1.65 1.82
C MET A 497 -0.23 2.31 3.17
N GLY A 498 0.00 3.62 3.33
CA GLY A 498 -0.30 4.36 4.56
C GLY A 498 0.87 5.11 5.18
N GLY A 499 1.87 5.52 4.39
CA GLY A 499 2.97 6.36 4.89
C GLY A 499 3.83 5.66 5.94
N SER A 500 4.06 6.32 7.08
CA SER A 500 4.92 5.80 8.15
C SER A 500 4.35 4.60 8.92
N VAL A 501 3.09 4.20 8.69
CA VAL A 501 2.54 2.98 9.32
C VAL A 501 2.96 1.69 8.60
N GLN A 502 3.58 1.77 7.43
CA GLN A 502 3.93 0.60 6.63
C GLN A 502 4.83 -0.42 7.36
N PRO A 503 5.91 -0.08 8.08
CA PRO A 503 6.71 -1.09 8.77
C PRO A 503 5.94 -1.87 9.82
N GLU A 504 5.12 -1.19 10.62
CA GLU A 504 4.33 -1.85 11.68
C GLU A 504 3.23 -2.74 11.08
N THR A 505 2.65 -2.36 9.94
CA THR A 505 1.66 -3.20 9.26
C THR A 505 2.32 -4.37 8.53
N HIS A 506 3.50 -4.20 7.92
CA HIS A 506 4.26 -5.33 7.37
C HIS A 506 4.56 -6.38 8.45
N ALA A 507 5.00 -5.96 9.65
CA ALA A 507 5.22 -6.88 10.75
C ALA A 507 3.93 -7.58 11.19
N GLN A 508 2.80 -6.87 11.29
CA GLN A 508 1.50 -7.46 11.62
C GLN A 508 1.07 -8.52 10.59
N HIS A 509 1.28 -8.26 9.28
CA HIS A 509 0.96 -9.20 8.23
C HIS A 509 1.82 -10.47 8.29
N ILE A 510 3.13 -10.31 8.52
CA ILE A 510 4.03 -11.47 8.65
C ILE A 510 3.68 -12.30 9.88
N VAL A 511 3.41 -11.68 11.03
CA VAL A 511 2.95 -12.39 12.24
C VAL A 511 1.63 -13.13 11.97
N ASN A 512 0.67 -12.48 11.33
CA ASN A 512 -0.62 -13.12 11.00
C ASN A 512 -0.45 -14.34 10.07
N LEU A 513 0.42 -14.21 9.07
CA LEU A 513 0.69 -15.29 8.11
C LEU A 513 1.50 -16.43 8.76
N VAL A 514 2.60 -16.10 9.44
CA VAL A 514 3.61 -17.07 9.88
C VAL A 514 3.24 -17.68 11.24
N ASP A 515 2.88 -16.86 12.23
CA ASP A 515 2.58 -17.33 13.58
C ASP A 515 1.15 -17.89 13.70
N HIS A 516 0.20 -17.26 13.02
CA HIS A 516 -1.21 -17.62 13.14
C HIS A 516 -1.76 -18.42 11.94
N GLY A 517 -0.94 -18.66 10.90
CA GLY A 517 -1.32 -19.44 9.72
C GLY A 517 -2.51 -18.85 8.96
N MET A 518 -2.75 -17.53 9.06
CA MET A 518 -3.84 -16.89 8.34
C MET A 518 -3.60 -16.97 6.83
N ASN A 519 -4.66 -17.20 6.06
CA ASN A 519 -4.58 -17.09 4.61
C ASN A 519 -4.41 -15.62 4.17
N VAL A 520 -4.08 -15.38 2.91
CA VAL A 520 -3.73 -14.03 2.42
C VAL A 520 -4.90 -13.05 2.57
N GLN A 521 -6.14 -13.47 2.26
CA GLN A 521 -7.30 -12.59 2.43
C GLN A 521 -7.62 -12.34 3.91
N MET A 522 -7.55 -13.36 4.77
CA MET A 522 -7.77 -13.19 6.20
C MET A 522 -6.72 -12.26 6.82
N THR A 523 -5.46 -12.36 6.36
CA THR A 523 -4.38 -11.46 6.79
C THR A 523 -4.68 -10.00 6.40
N THR A 524 -5.30 -9.76 5.24
CA THR A 524 -5.70 -8.41 4.85
C THR A 524 -6.89 -7.90 5.66
N ASP A 525 -7.86 -8.76 5.94
CA ASP A 525 -9.10 -8.40 6.65
C ASP A 525 -8.91 -8.26 8.16
N ALA A 526 -7.84 -8.86 8.70
CA ALA A 526 -7.51 -8.78 10.12
C ALA A 526 -7.42 -7.34 10.61
N ALA A 527 -8.01 -7.08 11.76
CA ALA A 527 -7.94 -5.76 12.39
C ALA A 527 -6.49 -5.38 12.72
N ARG A 528 -6.18 -4.10 12.59
CA ARG A 528 -4.83 -3.54 12.74
C ARG A 528 -4.76 -2.47 13.81
N PHE A 529 -3.54 -2.23 14.27
CA PHE A 529 -3.20 -1.03 15.01
C PHE A 529 -2.27 -0.14 14.20
N THR A 530 -2.23 1.12 14.58
CA THR A 530 -1.13 2.04 14.28
C THR A 530 -0.72 2.77 15.54
N HIS A 531 0.58 3.06 15.67
CA HIS A 531 1.11 3.78 16.82
C HIS A 531 1.82 5.06 16.35
N ASN A 532 1.34 6.21 16.80
CA ASN A 532 1.95 7.49 16.48
C ASN A 532 3.19 7.73 17.37
N GLN A 533 4.35 7.80 16.74
CA GLN A 533 5.63 7.97 17.45
C GLN A 533 5.78 9.35 18.11
N ASN A 534 5.07 10.38 17.61
CA ASN A 534 5.14 11.72 18.18
C ASN A 534 4.29 11.88 19.45
N SER A 535 3.07 11.34 19.42
CA SER A 535 2.09 11.50 20.50
C SER A 535 2.02 10.33 21.47
N ASN A 536 2.71 9.21 21.16
CA ASN A 536 2.62 7.92 21.88
C ASN A 536 1.19 7.37 21.97
N VAL A 537 0.34 7.72 20.99
CA VAL A 537 -1.05 7.24 20.92
C VAL A 537 -1.10 5.96 20.09
N LEU A 538 -1.68 4.93 20.67
CA LEU A 538 -2.01 3.66 20.04
C LEU A 538 -3.43 3.72 19.48
N SER A 539 -3.56 3.69 18.16
CA SER A 539 -4.84 3.67 17.45
C SER A 539 -5.18 2.22 17.07
N LEU A 540 -6.32 1.75 17.49
CA LEU A 540 -6.83 0.41 17.19
C LEU A 540 -8.08 0.53 16.33
N GLU A 541 -8.23 -0.29 15.29
CA GLU A 541 -9.53 -0.39 14.61
C GLU A 541 -10.62 -0.78 15.60
N ALA A 542 -11.84 -0.31 15.37
CA ALA A 542 -12.96 -0.41 16.32
C ALA A 542 -13.16 -1.82 16.88
N ASN A 543 -13.06 -2.84 16.03
CA ASN A 543 -13.21 -4.24 16.44
C ASN A 543 -12.05 -4.69 17.37
N LEU A 544 -10.83 -4.28 17.07
CA LEU A 544 -9.66 -4.58 17.88
C LEU A 544 -9.70 -3.80 19.20
N PHE A 545 -10.14 -2.54 19.16
CA PHE A 545 -10.32 -1.73 20.36
C PHE A 545 -11.31 -2.37 21.33
N ALA A 546 -12.44 -2.88 20.82
CA ALA A 546 -13.42 -3.58 21.64
C ALA A 546 -12.86 -4.85 22.30
N LEU A 547 -11.95 -5.56 21.63
CA LEU A 547 -11.37 -6.80 22.14
C LEU A 547 -10.27 -6.58 23.18
N VAL A 548 -9.31 -5.67 22.90
CA VAL A 548 -8.07 -5.55 23.69
C VAL A 548 -7.80 -4.15 24.24
N GLY A 549 -8.59 -3.13 23.86
CA GLY A 549 -8.32 -1.73 24.20
C GLY A 549 -8.15 -1.51 25.71
N LYS A 550 -9.12 -1.94 26.52
CA LYS A 550 -9.07 -1.81 28.00
C LYS A 550 -7.87 -2.51 28.62
N ALA A 551 -7.50 -3.69 28.12
CA ALA A 551 -6.36 -4.42 28.63
C ALA A 551 -5.03 -3.75 28.28
N LEU A 552 -4.94 -3.08 27.13
CA LEU A 552 -3.78 -2.29 26.73
C LEU A 552 -3.70 -0.97 27.50
N GLU A 553 -4.83 -0.32 27.77
CA GLU A 553 -4.89 0.85 28.68
C GLU A 553 -4.41 0.48 30.08
N ALA A 554 -4.84 -0.68 30.61
CA ALA A 554 -4.37 -1.18 31.91
C ALA A 554 -2.84 -1.43 31.97
N LYS A 555 -2.21 -1.71 30.82
CA LYS A 555 -0.76 -1.78 30.68
C LYS A 555 -0.08 -0.39 30.53
N GLY A 556 -0.86 0.70 30.46
CA GLY A 556 -0.36 2.07 30.36
C GLY A 556 -0.21 2.61 28.94
N HIS A 557 -0.75 1.94 27.91
CA HIS A 557 -0.85 2.53 26.59
C HIS A 557 -1.94 3.61 26.55
N THR A 558 -1.70 4.71 25.81
CA THR A 558 -2.73 5.67 25.47
C THR A 558 -3.46 5.19 24.23
N VAL A 559 -4.66 4.63 24.41
CA VAL A 559 -5.38 3.93 23.34
C VAL A 559 -6.56 4.76 22.83
N ARG A 560 -6.82 4.68 21.52
CA ARG A 560 -8.04 5.21 20.91
C ARG A 560 -8.58 4.25 19.84
N SER A 561 -9.89 4.31 19.60
CA SER A 561 -10.52 3.65 18.45
C SER A 561 -10.36 4.51 17.19
N VAL A 562 -10.16 3.86 16.05
CA VAL A 562 -10.12 4.50 14.72
C VAL A 562 -10.89 3.66 13.70
N ASP A 563 -11.27 4.28 12.59
CA ASP A 563 -11.77 3.58 11.42
C ASP A 563 -10.65 2.93 10.59
N GLY A 564 -11.02 2.10 9.62
CA GLY A 564 -10.06 1.39 8.77
C GLY A 564 -9.25 2.30 7.83
N GLY A 565 -9.65 3.54 7.62
CA GLY A 565 -8.93 4.50 6.78
C GLY A 565 -7.54 4.83 7.31
N ALA A 566 -7.36 4.81 8.63
CA ALA A 566 -6.12 5.18 9.31
C ALA A 566 -5.02 4.10 9.29
N VAL A 567 -5.34 2.85 8.91
CA VAL A 567 -4.42 1.70 9.02
C VAL A 567 -3.85 1.23 7.68
N GLY A 568 -3.99 2.05 6.64
CA GLY A 568 -3.50 1.77 5.29
C GLY A 568 -4.32 0.73 4.53
N GLY A 569 -3.76 0.16 3.47
CA GLY A 569 -4.41 -0.87 2.65
C GLY A 569 -3.38 -1.88 2.15
N TYR A 570 -3.70 -3.16 2.23
CA TYR A 570 -2.81 -4.27 1.90
C TYR A 570 -3.19 -4.93 0.58
N GLN A 571 -2.20 -5.42 -0.15
CA GLN A 571 -2.36 -6.36 -1.24
C GLN A 571 -1.30 -7.45 -1.09
N GLY A 572 -1.61 -8.68 -1.48
CA GLY A 572 -0.63 -9.77 -1.44
C GLY A 572 -0.95 -10.87 -2.43
N ILE A 573 0.10 -11.45 -3.00
CA ILE A 573 0.05 -12.65 -3.82
C ILE A 573 1.00 -13.68 -3.22
N LEU A 574 0.47 -14.81 -2.78
CA LEU A 574 1.23 -15.94 -2.23
C LEU A 574 1.21 -17.08 -3.25
N PHE A 575 2.36 -17.69 -3.47
CA PHE A 575 2.48 -18.88 -4.31
C PHE A 575 2.47 -20.14 -3.45
N THR A 576 1.58 -21.09 -3.76
CA THR A 576 1.55 -22.41 -3.14
C THR A 576 1.92 -23.44 -4.20
N ARG A 577 3.10 -24.03 -4.07
CA ARG A 577 3.60 -25.08 -4.96
C ARG A 577 2.81 -26.37 -4.77
N ASP A 578 2.46 -27.04 -5.87
CA ASP A 578 1.99 -28.43 -5.85
C ASP A 578 3.17 -29.35 -6.24
N PRO A 579 3.70 -30.14 -5.31
CA PRO A 579 4.86 -31.00 -5.57
C PRO A 579 4.57 -32.11 -6.58
N ARG A 580 3.31 -32.36 -6.91
CA ARG A 580 2.89 -33.36 -7.91
C ARG A 580 3.01 -32.83 -9.34
N LEU A 581 3.13 -31.52 -9.51
CA LEU A 581 3.26 -30.89 -10.81
C LEU A 581 4.75 -30.73 -11.18
N PRO A 582 5.14 -30.93 -12.45
CA PRO A 582 6.51 -30.68 -12.89
C PRO A 582 6.88 -29.20 -12.70
N ALA A 583 8.16 -28.94 -12.50
CA ALA A 583 8.65 -27.55 -12.49
C ALA A 583 8.43 -26.96 -13.90
N PRO A 584 8.04 -25.66 -14.00
CA PRO A 584 7.90 -25.01 -15.29
C PRO A 584 9.25 -25.01 -16.01
N THR A 585 9.23 -25.41 -17.28
CA THR A 585 10.41 -25.32 -18.15
C THR A 585 10.42 -23.93 -18.77
N PHE A 586 11.48 -23.16 -18.47
CA PHE A 586 11.67 -21.85 -19.07
C PHE A 586 12.21 -21.99 -20.49
N ASP A 587 11.34 -22.05 -21.48
CA ASP A 587 11.73 -21.74 -22.85
C ASP A 587 11.04 -20.46 -23.31
N ARG A 588 11.79 -19.35 -23.37
CA ARG A 588 11.32 -18.08 -23.92
C ARG A 588 10.84 -18.17 -25.38
N ARG A 589 11.17 -19.24 -26.08
CA ARG A 589 10.79 -19.43 -27.49
C ARG A 589 9.38 -19.97 -27.65
N SER A 590 8.80 -20.52 -26.58
CA SER A 590 7.41 -21.03 -26.58
C SER A 590 6.43 -20.06 -25.88
N ILE A 591 6.56 -18.77 -26.11
CA ILE A 591 5.64 -17.72 -25.59
C ILE A 591 4.17 -18.01 -25.98
N THR A 592 3.94 -18.85 -26.99
CA THR A 592 2.60 -19.23 -27.48
C THR A 592 1.98 -20.39 -26.71
N GLU A 593 2.71 -21.12 -25.88
CA GLU A 593 2.15 -22.24 -25.12
C GLU A 593 1.66 -21.77 -23.75
N ASP A 594 0.43 -22.12 -23.43
CA ASP A 594 -0.23 -21.76 -22.19
C ASP A 594 0.18 -22.72 -21.07
N HIS A 595 1.35 -22.49 -20.47
CA HIS A 595 1.87 -23.29 -19.36
C HIS A 595 1.52 -22.65 -18.02
N PRO A 596 0.62 -23.26 -17.24
CA PRO A 596 0.36 -22.79 -15.87
C PRO A 596 1.57 -23.08 -14.98
N VAL A 597 1.74 -22.31 -13.91
CA VAL A 597 2.75 -22.58 -12.88
C VAL A 597 2.51 -23.94 -12.22
N ASN A 598 3.56 -24.52 -11.62
CA ASN A 598 3.51 -25.77 -10.87
C ASN A 598 2.85 -25.66 -9.48
N GLY A 599 1.80 -24.86 -9.38
CA GLY A 599 1.08 -24.58 -8.15
C GLY A 599 -0.08 -23.64 -8.39
N VAL A 600 -0.42 -22.88 -7.35
CA VAL A 600 -1.53 -21.93 -7.34
C VAL A 600 -1.07 -20.60 -6.75
N TYR A 601 -1.32 -19.49 -7.43
CA TYR A 601 -1.30 -18.17 -6.85
C TYR A 601 -2.56 -17.96 -6.02
N ARG A 602 -2.38 -17.44 -4.82
CA ARG A 602 -3.44 -17.11 -3.87
C ARG A 602 -3.31 -15.64 -3.55
N ALA A 603 -4.35 -14.85 -3.78
CA ALA A 603 -4.29 -13.40 -3.59
C ALA A 603 -5.38 -12.88 -2.66
N GLY A 604 -5.02 -11.83 -1.92
CA GLY A 604 -5.92 -11.04 -1.10
C GLY A 604 -5.83 -9.56 -1.43
N SER A 605 -6.94 -8.87 -1.33
CA SER A 605 -7.05 -7.42 -1.52
C SER A 605 -7.86 -6.79 -0.39
N ASP A 606 -7.40 -5.66 0.12
CA ASP A 606 -7.93 -5.03 1.32
C ASP A 606 -9.31 -4.39 1.10
N HIS A 607 -10.26 -4.75 1.96
CA HIS A 607 -11.61 -4.17 1.96
C HIS A 607 -11.65 -2.68 2.36
N ARG A 608 -10.56 -2.14 2.93
CA ARG A 608 -10.43 -0.71 3.30
C ARG A 608 -10.10 0.18 2.11
N LYS A 609 -9.89 -0.43 0.96
CA LYS A 609 -9.64 0.22 -0.34
C LYS A 609 -10.63 -0.32 -1.37
N ASP A 610 -10.77 0.38 -2.48
CA ASP A 610 -11.67 -0.02 -3.58
C ASP A 610 -11.12 -1.22 -4.39
N GLY A 611 -10.05 -1.86 -3.91
CA GLY A 611 -9.21 -2.79 -4.64
C GLY A 611 -9.77 -4.17 -4.92
N GLN A 612 -9.11 -4.86 -5.84
CA GLN A 612 -9.45 -6.23 -6.23
C GLN A 612 -8.19 -7.04 -6.57
N ALA A 613 -8.25 -8.35 -6.26
CA ALA A 613 -7.37 -9.34 -6.84
C ALA A 613 -8.10 -10.04 -7.99
N VAL A 614 -7.41 -10.26 -9.10
CA VAL A 614 -7.91 -10.96 -10.30
C VAL A 614 -6.85 -11.91 -10.85
N GLY A 615 -7.31 -13.02 -11.44
CA GLY A 615 -6.41 -14.00 -12.03
C GLY A 615 -7.14 -14.98 -12.96
N TRP A 616 -6.42 -15.83 -13.69
CA TRP A 616 -6.99 -16.89 -14.54
C TRP A 616 -6.18 -18.19 -14.54
#